data_85c8e6443742f91d09a6f6368248f2cb
#
_entry.id   85c8e6443742f91d09a6f6368248f2cb
#
_cell.length_a   1.000
_cell.length_b   1.000
_cell.length_c   1.000
_cell.angle_alpha   90.00
_cell.angle_beta   90.00
_cell.angle_gamma   90.00
#
_symmetry.space_group_name_H-M   'P 1'
#
loop_
_entity.id
_entity.type
_entity.pdbx_description
1 polymer ?
#
loop_
_entity_poly.entity_id
_entity_poly.type
_entity_poly.pdbx_seq_one_letter_code
_entity_poly.pdbx_strand_id
1 'polypeptide(L)'
;LIHKGHELEDGSDWVNTPSESHEEKVIKDLLKKVQKEDPQRWHNIVKQWRGVSEETTTGVHRLYRMQEAGTLLVPAINVNDSVTKSKFDNLYGCRESLADGIKRATDVMVAGKVAVVCGYGDVGKGCAQSLRGFGARVIVTEIDPVNALQAAMEGFEVTTVEETLGRGDIYVTCTGNCDVVTLDHMRRMKDQAIVCNIGHFDNEIQVDPLNAAKDVKRLNIKPQVDQYTFPQGHSIFLLAEGRLVNLGCATGHPSFVMSNSFSNQTLAQMDLWKNRDTYKVGVYTLPKKLDEEVARLHLEKIGVRLTTLSAKQAAYLGVPVEGPYKADNYRY
;
A
#
# COMPACT_ATOMS: atom_id res chain seq x y z
N LEU A 1 7.60 -16.22 6.95
CA LEU A 1 8.08 -17.59 6.83
C LEU A 1 9.02 -17.97 8.00
N ILE A 2 10.12 -17.20 8.22
CA ILE A 2 11.13 -17.50 9.25
C ILE A 2 10.49 -17.58 10.65
N HIS A 3 9.71 -16.59 11.07
CA HIS A 3 9.03 -16.61 12.36
C HIS A 3 8.12 -17.83 12.54
N LYS A 4 7.30 -18.17 11.54
CA LYS A 4 6.43 -19.35 11.61
C LYS A 4 7.20 -20.67 11.59
N GLY A 5 8.34 -20.70 10.90
CA GLY A 5 9.24 -21.83 10.94
C GLY A 5 9.91 -22.00 12.31
N HIS A 6 10.35 -20.92 12.94
CA HIS A 6 10.91 -20.92 14.29
C HIS A 6 9.86 -21.38 15.32
N GLU A 7 8.64 -20.83 15.27
CA GLU A 7 7.53 -21.26 16.12
C GLU A 7 7.24 -22.77 15.95
N LEU A 8 7.32 -23.29 14.71
CA LEU A 8 7.13 -24.71 14.44
C LEU A 8 8.22 -25.57 15.08
N GLU A 9 9.48 -25.16 15.00
CA GLU A 9 10.60 -25.83 15.66
C GLU A 9 10.50 -25.77 17.19
N ASP A 10 9.84 -24.76 17.75
CA ASP A 10 9.49 -24.63 19.17
C ASP A 10 8.25 -25.44 19.58
N GLY A 11 7.65 -26.20 18.64
CA GLY A 11 6.53 -27.10 18.93
C GLY A 11 5.14 -26.53 18.65
N SER A 12 5.04 -25.41 17.91
CA SER A 12 3.74 -24.88 17.47
C SER A 12 3.01 -25.85 16.53
N ASP A 13 1.73 -26.07 16.78
CA ASP A 13 0.87 -26.93 15.94
C ASP A 13 0.14 -26.15 14.83
N TRP A 14 0.44 -24.88 14.63
CA TRP A 14 -0.24 -24.02 13.64
C TRP A 14 -0.26 -24.61 12.23
N VAL A 15 0.77 -25.30 11.81
CA VAL A 15 0.84 -25.91 10.49
C VAL A 15 -0.20 -27.01 10.26
N ASN A 16 -0.79 -27.57 11.32
CA ASN A 16 -1.82 -28.60 11.26
C ASN A 16 -3.25 -28.06 11.40
N THR A 17 -3.42 -26.75 11.66
CA THR A 17 -4.74 -26.13 11.70
C THR A 17 -5.32 -25.98 10.28
N PRO A 18 -6.64 -25.85 10.10
CA PRO A 18 -7.23 -25.51 8.81
C PRO A 18 -6.61 -24.24 8.21
N SER A 19 -6.46 -24.19 6.90
CA SER A 19 -5.92 -23.02 6.20
C SER A 19 -7.06 -22.12 5.74
N GLU A 20 -6.91 -20.81 5.94
CA GLU A 20 -7.90 -19.81 5.55
C GLU A 20 -7.76 -19.40 4.07
N SER A 21 -6.60 -19.65 3.47
CA SER A 21 -6.31 -19.33 2.06
C SER A 21 -5.44 -20.39 1.40
N HIS A 22 -5.36 -20.36 0.07
CA HIS A 22 -4.46 -21.21 -0.71
C HIS A 22 -2.99 -20.93 -0.37
N GLU A 23 -2.63 -19.65 -0.23
CA GLU A 23 -1.28 -19.19 0.11
C GLU A 23 -0.85 -19.70 1.48
N GLU A 24 -1.74 -19.64 2.46
CA GLU A 24 -1.47 -20.17 3.80
C GLU A 24 -1.21 -21.66 3.76
N LYS A 25 -2.00 -22.41 2.97
CA LYS A 25 -1.79 -23.85 2.77
C LYS A 25 -0.40 -24.14 2.21
N VAL A 26 0.00 -23.41 1.16
CA VAL A 26 1.34 -23.57 0.53
C VAL A 26 2.45 -23.30 1.53
N ILE A 27 2.31 -22.27 2.37
CA ILE A 27 3.27 -21.95 3.44
C ILE A 27 3.35 -23.08 4.46
N LYS A 28 2.21 -23.59 4.94
CA LYS A 28 2.16 -24.70 5.91
C LYS A 28 2.80 -25.97 5.35
N ASP A 29 2.50 -26.32 4.12
CA ASP A 29 3.05 -27.50 3.44
C ASP A 29 4.58 -27.37 3.27
N LEU A 30 5.07 -26.17 2.89
CA LEU A 30 6.50 -25.89 2.80
C LEU A 30 7.20 -26.03 4.15
N LEU A 31 6.62 -25.46 5.21
CA LEU A 31 7.19 -25.53 6.57
C LEU A 31 7.28 -26.97 7.07
N LYS A 32 6.23 -27.80 6.86
CA LYS A 32 6.24 -29.24 7.17
C LYS A 32 7.33 -29.99 6.42
N LYS A 33 7.51 -29.67 5.14
CA LYS A 33 8.56 -30.28 4.33
C LYS A 33 9.95 -29.94 4.88
N VAL A 34 10.21 -28.64 5.09
CA VAL A 34 11.50 -28.16 5.59
C VAL A 34 11.83 -28.73 6.95
N GLN A 35 10.85 -28.83 7.87
CA GLN A 35 11.07 -29.41 9.20
C GLN A 35 11.51 -30.86 9.15
N LYS A 36 11.00 -31.63 8.17
CA LYS A 36 11.43 -33.04 8.00
C LYS A 36 12.86 -33.15 7.45
N GLU A 37 13.26 -32.22 6.59
CA GLU A 37 14.57 -32.23 5.92
C GLU A 37 15.67 -31.64 6.85
N ASP A 38 15.36 -30.58 7.58
CA ASP A 38 16.29 -29.88 8.49
C ASP A 38 15.53 -29.30 9.70
N PRO A 39 15.40 -30.06 10.79
CA PRO A 39 14.61 -29.68 11.97
C PRO A 39 15.13 -28.48 12.76
N GLN A 40 16.30 -27.91 12.44
CA GLN A 40 16.93 -26.78 13.12
C GLN A 40 17.20 -25.61 12.18
N ARG A 41 16.66 -25.65 10.98
CA ARG A 41 16.92 -24.67 9.92
C ARG A 41 16.58 -23.25 10.35
N TRP A 42 15.41 -23.06 10.92
CA TRP A 42 14.91 -21.73 11.27
C TRP A 42 15.64 -21.15 12.47
N HIS A 43 15.91 -21.93 13.50
CA HIS A 43 16.76 -21.52 14.62
C HIS A 43 18.17 -21.13 14.15
N ASN A 44 18.75 -21.90 13.24
CA ASN A 44 20.08 -21.59 12.70
C ASN A 44 20.08 -20.30 11.85
N ILE A 45 19.02 -20.01 11.12
CA ILE A 45 18.85 -18.74 10.41
C ILE A 45 18.74 -17.58 11.41
N VAL A 46 17.88 -17.72 12.43
CA VAL A 46 17.63 -16.66 13.41
C VAL A 46 18.89 -16.30 14.20
N LYS A 47 19.78 -17.25 14.51
CA LYS A 47 21.07 -16.97 15.17
C LYS A 47 21.93 -15.97 14.40
N GLN A 48 21.82 -15.92 13.07
CA GLN A 48 22.58 -15.04 12.20
C GLN A 48 21.78 -13.83 11.72
N TRP A 49 20.47 -13.82 11.91
CA TRP A 49 19.57 -12.77 11.45
C TRP A 49 19.69 -11.53 12.33
N ARG A 50 20.07 -10.39 11.76
CA ARG A 50 20.37 -9.16 12.50
C ARG A 50 19.26 -8.13 12.47
N GLY A 51 18.25 -8.33 11.65
CA GLY A 51 17.10 -7.45 11.55
C GLY A 51 16.38 -7.58 10.22
N VAL A 52 15.30 -6.83 10.10
CA VAL A 52 14.47 -6.74 8.90
C VAL A 52 14.06 -5.29 8.66
N SER A 53 13.90 -4.89 7.43
CA SER A 53 13.25 -3.63 7.06
C SER A 53 11.97 -3.94 6.28
N GLU A 54 10.90 -3.21 6.59
CA GLU A 54 9.58 -3.43 6.01
C GLU A 54 9.09 -2.17 5.31
N GLU A 55 8.65 -2.33 4.07
CA GLU A 55 8.25 -1.24 3.18
C GLU A 55 6.75 -0.96 3.18
N THR A 56 5.92 -1.96 3.52
CA THR A 56 4.48 -1.83 3.31
C THR A 56 3.68 -1.74 4.60
N THR A 57 2.57 -0.98 4.58
CA THR A 57 1.71 -0.73 5.75
C THR A 57 1.26 -2.02 6.43
N THR A 58 0.81 -3.02 5.65
CA THR A 58 0.31 -4.29 6.21
C THR A 58 1.42 -5.10 6.88
N GLY A 59 2.63 -5.10 6.29
CA GLY A 59 3.79 -5.75 6.88
C GLY A 59 4.21 -5.08 8.18
N VAL A 60 4.25 -3.75 8.21
CA VAL A 60 4.54 -2.96 9.43
C VAL A 60 3.53 -3.23 10.54
N HIS A 61 2.22 -3.26 10.25
CA HIS A 61 1.19 -3.61 11.23
C HIS A 61 1.40 -5.03 11.78
N ARG A 62 1.82 -5.97 10.94
CA ARG A 62 2.16 -7.34 11.39
C ARG A 62 3.35 -7.34 12.32
N LEU A 63 4.40 -6.57 12.04
CA LEU A 63 5.57 -6.44 12.91
C LEU A 63 5.21 -5.85 14.27
N TYR A 64 4.37 -4.81 14.32
CA TYR A 64 3.89 -4.26 15.60
C TYR A 64 3.09 -5.28 16.39
N ARG A 65 2.17 -6.02 15.78
CA ARG A 65 1.41 -7.11 16.44
C ARG A 65 2.34 -8.20 16.98
N MET A 66 3.38 -8.55 16.23
CA MET A 66 4.38 -9.53 16.67
C MET A 66 5.22 -8.99 17.83
N GLN A 67 5.55 -7.71 17.84
CA GLN A 67 6.22 -7.06 18.98
C GLN A 67 5.33 -7.10 20.22
N GLU A 68 4.06 -6.71 20.11
CA GLU A 68 3.08 -6.74 21.20
C GLU A 68 2.87 -8.14 21.77
N ALA A 69 2.84 -9.15 20.89
CA ALA A 69 2.71 -10.56 21.26
C ALA A 69 4.01 -11.18 21.76
N GLY A 70 5.15 -10.47 21.72
CA GLY A 70 6.46 -11.01 22.12
C GLY A 70 7.00 -12.08 21.16
N THR A 71 6.49 -12.17 19.93
CA THR A 71 6.90 -13.18 18.93
C THR A 71 7.86 -12.64 17.87
N LEU A 72 8.18 -11.35 17.90
CA LEU A 72 9.19 -10.76 17.02
C LEU A 72 10.57 -11.25 17.44
N LEU A 73 11.35 -11.77 16.50
CA LEU A 73 12.64 -12.43 16.79
C LEU A 73 13.85 -11.51 16.63
N VAL A 74 13.73 -10.43 15.87
CA VAL A 74 14.84 -9.54 15.52
C VAL A 74 14.37 -8.08 15.48
N PRO A 75 15.29 -7.09 15.55
CA PRO A 75 14.92 -5.70 15.29
C PRO A 75 14.32 -5.52 13.92
N ALA A 76 13.32 -4.66 13.80
CA ALA A 76 12.68 -4.31 12.53
C ALA A 76 12.68 -2.80 12.32
N ILE A 77 13.03 -2.33 11.12
CA ILE A 77 12.89 -0.93 10.74
C ILE A 77 11.65 -0.77 9.86
N ASN A 78 10.73 0.06 10.32
CA ASN A 78 9.58 0.51 9.58
C ASN A 78 10.01 1.57 8.57
N VAL A 79 10.27 1.16 7.35
CA VAL A 79 10.58 2.05 6.22
C VAL A 79 9.32 2.68 5.62
N ASN A 80 8.17 2.02 5.74
CA ASN A 80 6.90 2.53 5.22
C ASN A 80 6.59 3.95 5.71
N ASP A 81 6.91 4.24 6.97
CA ASP A 81 6.61 5.52 7.60
C ASP A 81 7.72 6.57 7.44
N SER A 82 8.82 6.24 6.74
CA SER A 82 9.77 7.24 6.27
C SER A 82 9.04 8.23 5.35
N VAL A 83 9.31 9.53 5.50
CA VAL A 83 8.59 10.56 4.72
C VAL A 83 8.87 10.42 3.24
N THR A 84 10.14 10.18 2.89
CA THR A 84 10.57 9.95 1.50
C THR A 84 10.07 8.62 0.91
N LYS A 85 9.40 7.76 1.72
CA LYS A 85 8.64 6.61 1.23
C LYS A 85 7.16 6.93 1.18
N SER A 86 6.51 7.19 2.31
CA SER A 86 5.05 7.31 2.40
C SER A 86 4.50 8.49 1.59
N LYS A 87 5.17 9.64 1.63
CA LYS A 87 4.74 10.85 0.89
C LYS A 87 5.19 10.87 -0.57
N PHE A 88 5.99 9.89 -1.00
CA PHE A 88 6.50 9.77 -2.37
C PHE A 88 5.91 8.57 -3.10
N ASP A 89 6.23 7.36 -2.68
CA ASP A 89 5.72 6.11 -3.25
C ASP A 89 4.19 6.07 -3.21
N ASN A 90 3.60 6.15 -2.02
CA ASN A 90 2.15 6.02 -1.87
C ASN A 90 1.39 7.17 -2.54
N LEU A 91 1.90 8.40 -2.50
CA LEU A 91 1.22 9.55 -3.08
C LEU A 91 1.57 9.74 -4.56
N TYR A 92 2.83 10.03 -4.87
CA TYR A 92 3.25 10.32 -6.27
C TYR A 92 3.25 9.07 -7.13
N GLY A 93 3.63 7.91 -6.58
CA GLY A 93 3.57 6.64 -7.28
C GLY A 93 2.16 6.28 -7.72
N CYS A 94 1.19 6.36 -6.81
CA CYS A 94 -0.21 6.09 -7.14
C CYS A 94 -0.81 7.15 -8.04
N ARG A 95 -0.39 8.42 -7.91
CA ARG A 95 -0.84 9.50 -8.81
C ARG A 95 -0.47 9.26 -10.27
N GLU A 96 0.71 8.68 -10.52
CA GLU A 96 1.14 8.30 -11.87
C GLU A 96 0.49 6.98 -12.33
N SER A 97 0.58 5.95 -11.50
CA SER A 97 0.33 4.57 -11.91
C SER A 97 -1.16 4.18 -11.94
N LEU A 98 -2.04 4.84 -11.17
CA LEU A 98 -3.48 4.56 -11.22
C LEU A 98 -4.05 4.82 -12.60
N ALA A 99 -3.85 6.03 -13.11
CA ALA A 99 -4.38 6.41 -14.44
C ALA A 99 -3.77 5.58 -15.55
N ASP A 100 -2.48 5.22 -15.45
CA ASP A 100 -1.82 4.33 -16.40
C ASP A 100 -2.49 2.95 -16.42
N GLY A 101 -2.78 2.36 -15.25
CA GLY A 101 -3.50 1.08 -15.14
C GLY A 101 -4.89 1.13 -15.76
N ILE A 102 -5.70 2.13 -15.39
CA ILE A 102 -7.07 2.28 -15.93
C ILE A 102 -7.06 2.49 -17.45
N LYS A 103 -6.20 3.37 -17.97
CA LYS A 103 -6.14 3.69 -19.39
C LYS A 103 -5.63 2.54 -20.25
N ARG A 104 -4.63 1.79 -19.80
CA ARG A 104 -4.15 0.58 -20.49
C ARG A 104 -5.20 -0.53 -20.49
N ALA A 105 -5.95 -0.65 -19.39
CA ALA A 105 -6.99 -1.64 -19.27
C ALA A 105 -8.20 -1.35 -20.16
N THR A 106 -8.65 -0.10 -20.26
CA THR A 106 -10.02 0.20 -20.74
C THR A 106 -10.09 1.13 -21.92
N ASP A 107 -9.04 1.87 -22.27
CA ASP A 107 -9.08 2.94 -23.29
C ASP A 107 -10.16 4.02 -22.99
N VAL A 108 -10.56 4.17 -21.72
CA VAL A 108 -11.60 5.09 -21.31
C VAL A 108 -11.12 6.55 -21.34
N MET A 109 -11.96 7.45 -21.80
CA MET A 109 -11.77 8.88 -21.59
C MET A 109 -12.16 9.25 -20.16
N VAL A 110 -11.18 9.64 -19.33
CA VAL A 110 -11.40 9.96 -17.90
C VAL A 110 -12.09 11.31 -17.72
N ALA A 111 -11.82 12.27 -18.63
CA ALA A 111 -12.43 13.60 -18.56
C ALA A 111 -13.97 13.53 -18.59
N GLY A 112 -14.60 14.29 -17.70
CA GLY A 112 -16.06 14.34 -17.57
C GLY A 112 -16.69 13.17 -16.79
N LYS A 113 -15.93 12.12 -16.46
CA LYS A 113 -16.38 11.00 -15.65
C LYS A 113 -16.53 11.39 -14.19
N VAL A 114 -17.42 10.72 -13.48
CA VAL A 114 -17.49 10.75 -12.02
C VAL A 114 -16.61 9.63 -11.49
N ALA A 115 -15.55 9.99 -10.78
CA ALA A 115 -14.62 9.03 -10.19
C ALA A 115 -14.76 9.03 -8.67
N VAL A 116 -15.06 7.87 -8.10
CA VAL A 116 -15.20 7.66 -6.65
C VAL A 116 -13.91 7.05 -6.12
N VAL A 117 -13.22 7.75 -5.24
CA VAL A 117 -12.00 7.29 -4.58
C VAL A 117 -12.32 6.92 -3.14
N CYS A 118 -12.26 5.63 -2.84
CA CYS A 118 -12.56 5.10 -1.51
C CYS A 118 -11.28 5.09 -0.66
N GLY A 119 -11.16 6.07 0.24
CA GLY A 119 -9.99 6.36 1.07
C GLY A 119 -9.27 7.65 0.65
N TYR A 120 -8.77 8.42 1.63
CA TYR A 120 -8.02 9.66 1.39
C TYR A 120 -6.72 9.74 2.22
N GLY A 121 -6.12 8.59 2.50
CA GLY A 121 -4.71 8.50 2.92
C GLY A 121 -3.76 8.93 1.79
N ASP A 122 -2.47 8.68 1.92
CA ASP A 122 -1.49 9.10 0.90
C ASP A 122 -1.79 8.52 -0.49
N VAL A 123 -2.20 7.26 -0.55
CA VAL A 123 -2.65 6.61 -1.81
C VAL A 123 -3.88 7.32 -2.38
N GLY A 124 -4.91 7.52 -1.57
CA GLY A 124 -6.15 8.18 -2.01
C GLY A 124 -5.95 9.61 -2.47
N LYS A 125 -5.09 10.38 -1.79
CA LYS A 125 -4.68 11.74 -2.19
C LYS A 125 -4.05 11.72 -3.58
N GLY A 126 -3.11 10.81 -3.83
CA GLY A 126 -2.51 10.63 -5.16
C GLY A 126 -3.54 10.28 -6.23
N CYS A 127 -4.41 9.30 -5.94
CA CYS A 127 -5.47 8.87 -6.85
C CYS A 127 -6.47 9.99 -7.20
N ALA A 128 -6.96 10.71 -6.18
CA ALA A 128 -7.90 11.81 -6.37
C ALA A 128 -7.30 12.95 -7.20
N GLN A 129 -6.04 13.33 -6.91
CA GLN A 129 -5.32 14.33 -7.69
C GLN A 129 -5.11 13.91 -9.14
N SER A 130 -4.75 12.65 -9.38
CA SER A 130 -4.57 12.09 -10.73
C SER A 130 -5.83 12.18 -11.53
N LEU A 131 -6.94 11.65 -11.02
CA LEU A 131 -8.23 11.63 -11.74
C LEU A 131 -8.76 13.04 -11.97
N ARG A 132 -8.64 13.94 -11.00
CA ARG A 132 -8.97 15.38 -11.17
C ARG A 132 -8.09 16.03 -12.25
N GLY A 133 -6.79 15.70 -12.28
CA GLY A 133 -5.86 16.19 -13.29
C GLY A 133 -6.24 15.77 -14.72
N PHE A 134 -6.86 14.61 -14.88
CA PHE A 134 -7.43 14.15 -16.16
C PHE A 134 -8.84 14.70 -16.46
N GLY A 135 -9.39 15.58 -15.59
CA GLY A 135 -10.68 16.21 -15.80
C GLY A 135 -11.88 15.41 -15.28
N ALA A 136 -11.68 14.42 -14.44
CA ALA A 136 -12.79 13.76 -13.75
C ALA A 136 -13.38 14.63 -12.63
N ARG A 137 -14.67 14.45 -12.37
CA ARG A 137 -15.33 14.93 -11.15
C ARG A 137 -15.11 13.90 -10.05
N VAL A 138 -14.24 14.22 -9.10
CA VAL A 138 -13.83 13.27 -8.08
C VAL A 138 -14.69 13.41 -6.83
N ILE A 139 -15.19 12.26 -6.35
CA ILE A 139 -15.87 12.09 -5.07
C ILE A 139 -14.95 11.24 -4.19
N VAL A 140 -14.81 11.58 -2.93
CA VAL A 140 -14.00 10.86 -1.95
C VAL A 140 -14.92 10.22 -0.91
N THR A 141 -14.61 9.00 -0.49
CA THR A 141 -15.22 8.40 0.71
C THR A 141 -14.12 8.16 1.75
N GLU A 142 -14.39 8.49 3.01
CA GLU A 142 -13.37 8.41 4.06
C GLU A 142 -14.01 8.19 5.43
N ILE A 143 -13.32 7.47 6.30
CA ILE A 143 -13.75 7.20 7.69
C ILE A 143 -13.01 8.10 8.69
N ASP A 144 -11.79 8.54 8.36
CA ASP A 144 -11.00 9.43 9.21
C ASP A 144 -11.48 10.88 9.03
N PRO A 145 -12.00 11.52 10.09
CA PRO A 145 -12.52 12.88 9.97
C PRO A 145 -11.45 13.92 9.57
N VAL A 146 -10.18 13.70 9.88
CA VAL A 146 -9.08 14.60 9.49
C VAL A 146 -8.83 14.50 7.98
N ASN A 147 -8.73 13.28 7.45
CA ASN A 147 -8.57 13.07 6.01
C ASN A 147 -9.82 13.53 5.23
N ALA A 148 -11.03 13.28 5.75
CA ALA A 148 -12.27 13.77 5.16
C ALA A 148 -12.31 15.30 5.09
N LEU A 149 -11.91 15.98 6.15
CA LEU A 149 -11.80 17.44 6.17
C LEU A 149 -10.76 17.95 5.16
N GLN A 150 -9.60 17.30 5.07
CA GLN A 150 -8.58 17.64 4.07
C GLN A 150 -9.12 17.49 2.64
N ALA A 151 -9.84 16.40 2.34
CA ALA A 151 -10.47 16.20 1.04
C ALA A 151 -11.47 17.31 0.69
N ALA A 152 -12.30 17.71 1.67
CA ALA A 152 -13.25 18.80 1.49
C ALA A 152 -12.56 20.16 1.26
N MET A 153 -11.45 20.45 2.00
CA MET A 153 -10.66 21.67 1.80
C MET A 153 -9.96 21.70 0.42
N GLU A 154 -9.62 20.54 -0.13
CA GLU A 154 -9.10 20.39 -1.50
C GLU A 154 -10.21 20.55 -2.58
N GLY A 155 -11.46 20.72 -2.18
CA GLY A 155 -12.61 20.95 -3.07
C GLY A 155 -13.22 19.66 -3.63
N PHE A 156 -12.97 18.50 -3.03
CA PHE A 156 -13.65 17.27 -3.38
C PHE A 156 -15.01 17.17 -2.66
N GLU A 157 -15.99 16.58 -3.33
CA GLU A 157 -17.20 16.10 -2.66
C GLU A 157 -16.80 14.92 -1.76
N VAL A 158 -17.22 14.93 -0.48
CA VAL A 158 -16.97 13.83 0.46
C VAL A 158 -18.30 13.25 0.90
N THR A 159 -18.52 11.95 0.67
CA THR A 159 -19.77 11.27 1.00
C THR A 159 -19.52 9.77 1.22
N THR A 160 -20.56 8.95 1.27
CA THR A 160 -20.47 7.48 1.41
C THR A 160 -20.49 6.79 0.04
N VAL A 161 -20.04 5.53 -0.03
CA VAL A 161 -20.10 4.73 -1.26
C VAL A 161 -21.55 4.61 -1.75
N GLU A 162 -22.48 4.38 -0.83
CA GLU A 162 -23.91 4.18 -1.12
C GLU A 162 -24.54 5.39 -1.84
N GLU A 163 -24.14 6.60 -1.49
CA GLU A 163 -24.64 7.84 -2.11
C GLU A 163 -24.06 8.09 -3.49
N THR A 164 -23.00 7.38 -3.86
CA THR A 164 -22.38 7.47 -5.19
C THR A 164 -22.94 6.46 -6.19
N LEU A 165 -23.66 5.42 -5.73
CA LEU A 165 -24.23 4.38 -6.58
C LEU A 165 -25.19 4.98 -7.60
N GLY A 166 -25.09 4.54 -8.85
CA GLY A 166 -25.84 5.12 -9.98
C GLY A 166 -25.25 6.43 -10.54
N ARG A 167 -24.28 7.08 -9.85
CA ARG A 167 -23.59 8.29 -10.33
C ARG A 167 -22.17 8.01 -10.81
N GLY A 168 -21.45 7.14 -10.09
CA GLY A 168 -20.03 6.84 -10.31
C GLY A 168 -19.80 6.08 -11.62
N ASP A 169 -18.86 6.55 -12.41
CA ASP A 169 -18.37 5.87 -13.63
C ASP A 169 -17.11 5.03 -13.34
N ILE A 170 -16.29 5.46 -12.38
CA ILE A 170 -15.05 4.79 -11.99
C ILE A 170 -15.02 4.69 -10.45
N TYR A 171 -14.81 3.52 -9.91
CA TYR A 171 -14.62 3.27 -8.49
C TYR A 171 -13.21 2.74 -8.24
N VAL A 172 -12.49 3.39 -7.32
CA VAL A 172 -11.11 3.04 -6.95
C VAL A 172 -11.05 2.82 -5.45
N THR A 173 -10.72 1.61 -5.01
CA THR A 173 -10.48 1.33 -3.59
C THR A 173 -9.00 1.49 -3.23
N CYS A 174 -8.70 2.10 -2.09
CA CYS A 174 -7.35 2.41 -1.65
C CYS A 174 -7.25 2.56 -0.11
N THR A 175 -8.02 1.76 0.62
CA THR A 175 -8.14 1.88 2.08
C THR A 175 -7.22 0.94 2.87
N GLY A 176 -6.77 -0.16 2.24
CA GLY A 176 -6.09 -1.25 2.94
C GLY A 176 -7.02 -2.06 3.87
N ASN A 177 -8.34 -1.88 3.75
CA ASN A 177 -9.37 -2.58 4.52
C ASN A 177 -9.97 -3.75 3.70
N CYS A 178 -11.09 -4.29 4.11
CA CYS A 178 -11.85 -5.29 3.37
C CYS A 178 -13.28 -4.82 3.11
N ASP A 179 -13.94 -5.43 2.11
CA ASP A 179 -15.37 -5.23 1.81
C ASP A 179 -15.80 -3.76 1.61
N VAL A 180 -14.90 -2.93 1.09
CA VAL A 180 -15.19 -1.51 0.80
C VAL A 180 -16.20 -1.39 -0.33
N VAL A 181 -16.05 -2.21 -1.38
CA VAL A 181 -17.02 -2.36 -2.46
C VAL A 181 -17.61 -3.76 -2.38
N THR A 182 -18.88 -3.84 -1.97
CA THR A 182 -19.61 -5.10 -1.79
C THR A 182 -20.30 -5.55 -3.09
N LEU A 183 -20.75 -6.80 -3.12
CA LEU A 183 -21.58 -7.32 -4.21
C LEU A 183 -22.89 -6.52 -4.35
N ASP A 184 -23.50 -6.07 -3.24
CA ASP A 184 -24.70 -5.22 -3.28
C ASP A 184 -24.41 -3.87 -3.92
N HIS A 185 -23.25 -3.25 -3.60
CA HIS A 185 -22.82 -2.03 -4.25
C HIS A 185 -22.70 -2.22 -5.77
N MET A 186 -22.02 -3.30 -6.20
CA MET A 186 -21.83 -3.60 -7.63
C MET A 186 -23.15 -3.82 -8.38
N ARG A 187 -24.14 -4.44 -7.73
CA ARG A 187 -25.50 -4.61 -8.28
C ARG A 187 -26.27 -3.30 -8.49
N ARG A 188 -25.87 -2.24 -7.80
CA ARG A 188 -26.52 -0.91 -7.83
C ARG A 188 -25.70 0.14 -8.55
N MET A 189 -24.51 -0.21 -9.01
CA MET A 189 -23.68 0.67 -9.81
C MET A 189 -24.32 0.97 -11.17
N LYS A 190 -23.92 2.08 -11.75
CA LYS A 190 -24.26 2.50 -13.10
C LYS A 190 -23.77 1.48 -14.13
N ASP A 191 -24.52 1.33 -15.22
CA ASP A 191 -24.07 0.51 -16.35
C ASP A 191 -22.71 0.96 -16.86
N GLN A 192 -21.82 0.00 -17.13
CA GLN A 192 -20.44 0.16 -17.56
C GLN A 192 -19.54 0.88 -16.55
N ALA A 193 -19.88 0.86 -15.25
CA ALA A 193 -18.98 1.34 -14.21
C ALA A 193 -17.69 0.50 -14.19
N ILE A 194 -16.55 1.18 -14.06
CA ILE A 194 -15.23 0.57 -13.92
C ILE A 194 -14.91 0.46 -12.43
N VAL A 195 -14.54 -0.74 -11.98
CA VAL A 195 -14.19 -1.01 -10.59
C VAL A 195 -12.76 -1.52 -10.53
N CYS A 196 -11.92 -0.88 -9.73
CA CYS A 196 -10.53 -1.28 -9.55
C CYS A 196 -10.02 -0.98 -8.14
N ASN A 197 -8.94 -1.67 -7.78
CA ASN A 197 -8.26 -1.51 -6.51
C ASN A 197 -6.81 -1.06 -6.74
N ILE A 198 -6.31 -0.17 -5.90
CA ILE A 198 -4.90 0.22 -5.81
C ILE A 198 -4.42 0.21 -4.36
N GLY A 199 -5.23 -0.33 -3.45
CA GLY A 199 -4.86 -0.58 -2.06
C GLY A 199 -3.82 -1.69 -1.95
N HIS A 200 -3.93 -2.54 -0.94
CA HIS A 200 -2.87 -3.54 -0.70
C HIS A 200 -3.24 -4.95 -1.20
N PHE A 201 -4.43 -5.44 -0.89
CA PHE A 201 -4.91 -6.77 -1.27
C PHE A 201 -6.22 -6.70 -2.07
N ASP A 202 -6.58 -7.81 -2.68
CA ASP A 202 -7.80 -8.01 -3.47
C ASP A 202 -9.09 -8.12 -2.64
N ASN A 203 -9.01 -8.02 -1.32
CA ASN A 203 -10.14 -8.14 -0.39
C ASN A 203 -10.92 -6.83 -0.18
N GLU A 204 -10.47 -5.70 -0.73
CA GLU A 204 -11.23 -4.44 -0.66
C GLU A 204 -12.52 -4.49 -1.52
N ILE A 205 -12.55 -5.32 -2.55
CA ILE A 205 -13.69 -5.58 -3.42
C ILE A 205 -14.14 -7.01 -3.21
N GLN A 206 -15.44 -7.23 -3.02
CA GLN A 206 -16.00 -8.57 -2.84
C GLN A 206 -16.01 -9.38 -4.13
N VAL A 207 -14.83 -9.78 -4.62
CA VAL A 207 -14.65 -10.52 -5.87
C VAL A 207 -15.10 -11.97 -5.73
N ASP A 208 -14.83 -12.64 -4.62
CA ASP A 208 -15.26 -14.01 -4.40
C ASP A 208 -16.79 -14.14 -4.35
N PRO A 209 -17.54 -13.30 -3.61
CA PRO A 209 -19.00 -13.24 -3.70
C PRO A 209 -19.52 -12.94 -5.11
N LEU A 210 -18.85 -12.04 -5.85
CA LEU A 210 -19.21 -11.71 -7.23
C LEU A 210 -19.06 -12.93 -8.16
N ASN A 211 -17.95 -13.65 -8.06
CA ASN A 211 -17.69 -14.87 -8.83
C ASN A 211 -18.61 -16.03 -8.45
N ALA A 212 -19.03 -16.12 -7.19
CA ALA A 212 -19.95 -17.16 -6.70
C ALA A 212 -21.42 -16.88 -7.05
N ALA A 213 -21.79 -15.68 -7.47
CA ALA A 213 -23.14 -15.27 -7.78
C ALA A 213 -23.66 -15.94 -9.07
N LYS A 214 -24.57 -16.91 -8.92
CA LYS A 214 -25.08 -17.71 -10.06
C LYS A 214 -25.90 -16.92 -11.08
N ASP A 215 -26.42 -15.78 -10.69
CA ASP A 215 -27.24 -14.88 -11.49
C ASP A 215 -26.41 -13.81 -12.23
N VAL A 216 -25.10 -13.78 -12.02
CA VAL A 216 -24.17 -12.84 -12.66
C VAL A 216 -23.36 -13.57 -13.73
N LYS A 217 -23.25 -12.97 -14.92
CA LYS A 217 -22.48 -13.53 -16.04
C LYS A 217 -21.13 -12.81 -16.12
N ARG A 218 -20.05 -13.57 -16.01
CA ARG A 218 -18.67 -13.08 -16.25
C ARG A 218 -18.27 -13.33 -17.71
N LEU A 219 -17.67 -12.32 -18.33
CA LEU A 219 -17.03 -12.40 -19.62
C LEU A 219 -15.64 -11.77 -19.53
N ASN A 220 -14.60 -12.54 -19.77
CA ASN A 220 -13.26 -11.99 -19.91
C ASN A 220 -13.11 -11.28 -21.26
N ILE A 221 -12.96 -9.95 -21.23
CA ILE A 221 -12.82 -9.11 -22.44
C ILE A 221 -11.40 -9.20 -22.99
N LYS A 222 -10.41 -9.12 -22.12
CA LYS A 222 -8.98 -9.30 -22.37
C LYS A 222 -8.27 -9.59 -21.05
N PRO A 223 -7.00 -9.98 -21.06
CA PRO A 223 -6.24 -10.20 -19.82
C PRO A 223 -6.42 -9.03 -18.84
N GLN A 224 -6.76 -9.34 -17.59
CA GLN A 224 -6.98 -8.39 -16.49
C GLN A 224 -8.22 -7.48 -16.64
N VAL A 225 -9.14 -7.75 -17.56
CA VAL A 225 -10.37 -6.99 -17.75
C VAL A 225 -11.55 -7.93 -17.89
N ASP A 226 -12.39 -7.96 -16.86
CA ASP A 226 -13.59 -8.79 -16.82
C ASP A 226 -14.85 -7.93 -16.79
N GLN A 227 -15.81 -8.29 -17.60
CA GLN A 227 -17.16 -7.74 -17.57
C GLN A 227 -18.06 -8.68 -16.74
N TYR A 228 -18.83 -8.10 -15.84
CA TYR A 228 -19.85 -8.80 -15.06
C TYR A 228 -21.20 -8.19 -15.39
N THR A 229 -22.10 -8.99 -15.98
CA THR A 229 -23.47 -8.59 -16.34
C THR A 229 -24.46 -9.10 -15.33
N PHE A 230 -25.24 -8.21 -14.74
CA PHE A 230 -26.27 -8.50 -13.73
C PHE A 230 -27.63 -8.80 -14.37
N PRO A 231 -28.56 -9.45 -13.63
CA PRO A 231 -29.89 -9.82 -14.16
C PRO A 231 -30.71 -8.62 -14.67
N GLN A 232 -30.49 -7.43 -14.13
CA GLN A 232 -31.16 -6.19 -14.54
C GLN A 232 -30.67 -5.66 -15.89
N GLY A 233 -29.65 -6.27 -16.48
CA GLY A 233 -29.09 -5.93 -17.80
C GLY A 233 -27.91 -4.97 -17.78
N HIS A 234 -27.61 -4.31 -16.65
CA HIS A 234 -26.40 -3.50 -16.55
C HIS A 234 -25.16 -4.35 -16.33
N SER A 235 -24.01 -3.81 -16.68
CA SER A 235 -22.70 -4.47 -16.52
C SER A 235 -21.72 -3.55 -15.82
N ILE A 236 -20.72 -4.16 -15.15
CA ILE A 236 -19.53 -3.44 -14.66
C ILE A 236 -18.28 -4.07 -15.26
N PHE A 237 -17.19 -3.32 -15.26
CA PHE A 237 -15.86 -3.82 -15.59
C PHE A 237 -15.01 -3.88 -14.34
N LEU A 238 -14.54 -5.08 -13.98
CA LEU A 238 -13.59 -5.30 -12.91
C LEU A 238 -12.19 -5.43 -13.49
N LEU A 239 -11.26 -4.60 -13.00
CA LEU A 239 -9.87 -4.60 -13.45
C LEU A 239 -8.98 -5.43 -12.52
N ALA A 240 -8.02 -6.13 -13.11
CA ALA A 240 -7.02 -6.96 -12.42
C ALA A 240 -7.61 -7.97 -11.42
N GLU A 241 -8.87 -8.39 -11.62
CA GLU A 241 -9.58 -9.28 -10.68
C GLU A 241 -9.62 -8.74 -9.23
N GLY A 242 -9.71 -7.42 -9.05
CA GLY A 242 -9.68 -6.76 -7.75
C GLY A 242 -8.29 -6.60 -7.13
N ARG A 243 -7.25 -7.14 -7.75
CA ARG A 243 -5.85 -6.92 -7.35
C ARG A 243 -5.39 -5.52 -7.76
N LEU A 244 -4.15 -5.15 -7.40
CA LEU A 244 -3.60 -3.82 -7.69
C LEU A 244 -3.61 -3.53 -9.20
N VAL A 245 -4.43 -2.57 -9.60
CA VAL A 245 -4.65 -2.21 -11.02
C VAL A 245 -3.38 -1.69 -11.70
N ASN A 246 -2.55 -0.97 -10.97
CA ASN A 246 -1.29 -0.43 -11.48
C ASN A 246 -0.25 -1.50 -11.80
N LEU A 247 -0.30 -2.64 -11.11
CA LEU A 247 0.58 -3.79 -11.37
C LEU A 247 -0.05 -4.78 -12.34
N GLY A 248 -1.34 -5.07 -12.17
CA GLY A 248 -2.05 -6.04 -13.02
C GLY A 248 -2.29 -5.54 -14.44
N CYS A 249 -2.57 -4.25 -14.61
CA CYS A 249 -2.91 -3.64 -15.91
C CYS A 249 -1.80 -2.77 -16.50
N ALA A 250 -0.76 -2.42 -15.72
CA ALA A 250 0.34 -1.55 -16.16
C ALA A 250 1.68 -2.01 -15.59
N THR A 251 2.62 -1.10 -15.42
CA THR A 251 4.01 -1.40 -15.03
C THR A 251 4.34 -0.99 -13.58
N GLY A 252 3.34 -0.59 -12.80
CA GLY A 252 3.51 -0.12 -11.43
C GLY A 252 4.04 1.32 -11.34
N HIS A 253 4.67 1.63 -10.20
CA HIS A 253 5.20 2.96 -9.95
C HIS A 253 6.43 3.28 -10.80
N PRO A 254 6.65 4.58 -11.16
CA PRO A 254 7.85 5.01 -11.87
C PRO A 254 9.14 4.72 -11.09
N SER A 255 10.21 4.36 -11.81
CA SER A 255 11.50 4.02 -11.20
C SER A 255 12.07 5.12 -10.30
N PHE A 256 11.83 6.39 -10.63
CA PHE A 256 12.33 7.52 -9.84
C PHE A 256 11.70 7.54 -8.43
N VAL A 257 10.39 7.34 -8.31
CA VAL A 257 9.74 7.30 -7.00
C VAL A 257 10.11 6.03 -6.23
N MET A 258 10.23 4.89 -6.91
CA MET A 258 10.69 3.65 -6.29
C MET A 258 12.15 3.72 -5.83
N SER A 259 12.98 4.52 -6.48
CA SER A 259 14.34 4.78 -6.01
C SER A 259 14.38 5.38 -4.60
N ASN A 260 13.41 6.23 -4.23
CA ASN A 260 13.30 6.72 -2.85
C ASN A 260 13.02 5.58 -1.87
N SER A 261 12.06 4.70 -2.18
CA SER A 261 11.71 3.55 -1.34
C SER A 261 12.89 2.59 -1.18
N PHE A 262 13.57 2.25 -2.28
CA PHE A 262 14.72 1.33 -2.26
C PHE A 262 15.96 1.93 -1.58
N SER A 263 16.17 3.24 -1.68
CA SER A 263 17.23 3.93 -0.93
C SER A 263 16.96 3.87 0.58
N ASN A 264 15.71 4.10 1.01
CA ASN A 264 15.29 3.91 2.40
C ASN A 264 15.56 2.48 2.88
N GLN A 265 15.18 1.47 2.08
CA GLN A 265 15.43 0.06 2.40
C GLN A 265 16.93 -0.24 2.54
N THR A 266 17.73 0.25 1.60
CA THR A 266 19.19 0.07 1.62
C THR A 266 19.82 0.70 2.86
N LEU A 267 19.47 1.96 3.16
CA LEU A 267 19.98 2.65 4.34
C LEU A 267 19.52 2.00 5.64
N ALA A 268 18.29 1.50 5.70
CA ALA A 268 17.78 0.75 6.85
C ALA A 268 18.59 -0.55 7.08
N GLN A 269 18.89 -1.31 6.02
CA GLN A 269 19.73 -2.50 6.13
C GLN A 269 21.16 -2.16 6.56
N MET A 270 21.73 -1.08 6.03
CA MET A 270 23.06 -0.60 6.44
C MET A 270 23.09 -0.17 7.90
N ASP A 271 22.06 0.50 8.37
CA ASP A 271 21.94 0.97 9.75
C ASP A 271 21.79 -0.20 10.72
N LEU A 272 20.89 -1.16 10.42
CA LEU A 272 20.74 -2.40 11.18
C LEU A 272 22.06 -3.18 11.28
N TRP A 273 22.81 -3.25 10.18
CA TRP A 273 24.08 -3.98 10.18
C TRP A 273 25.18 -3.28 10.99
N LYS A 274 25.32 -1.96 10.80
CA LYS A 274 26.34 -1.16 11.50
C LYS A 274 26.09 -1.09 13.00
N ASN A 275 24.82 -0.99 13.39
CA ASN A 275 24.38 -0.81 14.78
C ASN A 275 23.76 -2.09 15.39
N ARG A 276 24.07 -3.25 14.82
CA ARG A 276 23.46 -4.55 15.19
C ARG A 276 23.55 -4.90 16.67
N ASP A 277 24.59 -4.42 17.35
CA ASP A 277 24.82 -4.70 18.78
C ASP A 277 24.06 -3.69 19.68
N THR A 278 23.48 -2.64 19.10
CA THR A 278 22.74 -1.59 19.80
C THR A 278 21.22 -1.83 19.76
N TYR A 279 20.73 -2.33 18.62
CA TYR A 279 19.32 -2.61 18.45
C TYR A 279 18.86 -3.80 19.31
N LYS A 280 17.81 -3.56 20.09
CA LYS A 280 17.05 -4.64 20.77
C LYS A 280 15.94 -5.10 19.85
N VAL A 281 15.34 -6.25 20.17
CA VAL A 281 14.13 -6.70 19.46
C VAL A 281 13.03 -5.67 19.65
N GLY A 282 12.48 -5.18 18.55
CA GLY A 282 11.46 -4.13 18.53
C GLY A 282 11.32 -3.53 17.14
N VAL A 283 10.26 -2.73 16.93
CA VAL A 283 10.02 -2.00 15.68
C VAL A 283 10.46 -0.55 15.84
N TYR A 284 11.31 -0.10 14.93
CA TYR A 284 11.92 1.23 14.93
C TYR A 284 11.56 1.97 13.62
N THR A 285 11.54 3.30 13.67
CA THR A 285 11.48 4.14 12.47
C THR A 285 12.89 4.47 12.01
N LEU A 286 13.06 4.68 10.71
CA LEU A 286 14.33 5.13 10.15
C LEU A 286 14.68 6.52 10.72
N PRO A 287 15.94 6.73 11.21
CA PRO A 287 16.35 8.04 11.71
C PRO A 287 16.11 9.16 10.70
N LYS A 288 15.60 10.31 11.16
CA LYS A 288 15.26 11.47 10.29
C LYS A 288 16.43 11.91 9.40
N LYS A 289 17.64 11.83 9.90
CA LYS A 289 18.84 12.13 9.12
C LYS A 289 18.99 11.26 7.87
N LEU A 290 18.65 9.98 7.97
CA LEU A 290 18.70 9.06 6.84
C LEU A 290 17.56 9.29 5.86
N ASP A 291 16.38 9.63 6.36
CA ASP A 291 15.22 10.02 5.52
C ASP A 291 15.55 11.30 4.70
N GLU A 292 16.18 12.32 5.33
CA GLU A 292 16.67 13.49 4.62
C GLU A 292 17.79 13.16 3.61
N GLU A 293 18.66 12.20 3.92
CA GLU A 293 19.71 11.76 2.99
C GLU A 293 19.12 11.14 1.73
N VAL A 294 18.07 10.32 1.86
CA VAL A 294 17.34 9.80 0.69
C VAL A 294 16.85 10.96 -0.19
N ALA A 295 16.26 11.99 0.41
CA ALA A 295 15.82 13.16 -0.36
C ALA A 295 17.02 13.83 -1.07
N ARG A 296 18.14 14.08 -0.37
CA ARG A 296 19.35 14.70 -0.95
C ARG A 296 19.88 13.95 -2.16
N LEU A 297 19.93 12.62 -2.09
CA LEU A 297 20.41 11.76 -3.19
C LEU A 297 19.59 11.92 -4.48
N HIS A 298 18.35 12.37 -4.38
CA HIS A 298 17.44 12.51 -5.53
C HIS A 298 17.35 13.94 -6.08
N LEU A 299 17.75 14.97 -5.28
CA LEU A 299 17.58 16.38 -5.66
C LEU A 299 18.43 16.78 -6.87
N GLU A 300 19.67 16.34 -6.93
CA GLU A 300 20.58 16.66 -8.03
C GLU A 300 20.02 16.18 -9.38
N LYS A 301 19.45 14.98 -9.39
CA LYS A 301 18.87 14.37 -10.60
C LYS A 301 17.76 15.21 -11.24
N ILE A 302 17.03 15.97 -10.44
CA ILE A 302 15.95 16.84 -10.90
C ILE A 302 16.33 18.32 -10.88
N GLY A 303 17.64 18.64 -10.73
CA GLY A 303 18.15 19.99 -10.84
C GLY A 303 17.80 20.91 -9.66
N VAL A 304 17.45 20.36 -8.51
CA VAL A 304 17.09 21.15 -7.31
C VAL A 304 18.34 21.65 -6.60
N ARG A 305 18.33 22.92 -6.20
CA ARG A 305 19.35 23.55 -5.36
C ARG A 305 18.74 24.00 -4.05
N LEU A 306 19.28 23.51 -2.93
CA LEU A 306 18.80 23.86 -1.60
C LEU A 306 19.40 25.21 -1.16
N THR A 307 18.62 25.98 -0.42
CA THR A 307 19.11 27.11 0.37
C THR A 307 19.91 26.58 1.56
N THR A 308 21.06 27.17 1.84
CA THR A 308 21.88 26.84 3.00
C THR A 308 21.59 27.82 4.15
N LEU A 309 21.39 27.30 5.36
CA LEU A 309 21.23 28.14 6.55
C LEU A 309 22.56 28.80 6.93
N SER A 310 22.50 30.09 7.26
CA SER A 310 23.60 30.72 7.99
C SER A 310 23.61 30.25 9.45
N ALA A 311 24.74 30.36 10.12
CA ALA A 311 24.86 30.01 11.54
C ALA A 311 23.84 30.77 12.42
N LYS A 312 23.54 32.04 12.08
CA LYS A 312 22.51 32.85 12.76
C LYS A 312 21.11 32.28 12.59
N GLN A 313 20.77 31.85 11.37
CA GLN A 313 19.47 31.26 11.08
C GLN A 313 19.31 29.90 11.75
N ALA A 314 20.35 29.05 11.70
CA ALA A 314 20.35 27.74 12.37
C ALA A 314 20.19 27.90 13.88
N ALA A 315 20.91 28.82 14.51
CA ALA A 315 20.79 29.11 15.93
C ALA A 315 19.38 29.64 16.29
N TYR A 316 18.79 30.51 15.46
CA TYR A 316 17.45 31.03 15.68
C TYR A 316 16.37 29.95 15.63
N LEU A 317 16.50 28.99 14.70
CA LEU A 317 15.61 27.86 14.53
C LEU A 317 15.87 26.72 15.53
N GLY A 318 17.02 26.71 16.22
CA GLY A 318 17.43 25.62 17.10
C GLY A 318 17.76 24.33 16.39
N VAL A 319 18.22 24.39 15.13
CA VAL A 319 18.57 23.21 14.31
C VAL A 319 20.04 23.29 13.83
N PRO A 320 20.69 22.17 13.53
CA PRO A 320 22.01 22.19 12.88
C PRO A 320 21.96 22.82 11.48
N VAL A 321 23.06 23.43 11.02
CA VAL A 321 23.17 23.98 9.65
C VAL A 321 22.92 22.91 8.60
N GLU A 322 23.37 21.69 8.85
CA GLU A 322 23.28 20.54 7.93
C GLU A 322 22.06 19.62 8.16
N GLY A 323 21.18 20.00 9.08
CA GLY A 323 20.04 19.18 9.47
C GLY A 323 20.37 18.13 10.56
N PRO A 324 19.41 17.31 10.96
CA PRO A 324 18.03 17.29 10.45
C PRO A 324 17.26 18.57 10.82
N TYR A 325 16.41 19.03 9.88
CA TYR A 325 15.69 20.29 10.04
C TYR A 325 14.36 20.15 10.79
N LYS A 326 13.91 18.92 11.03
CA LYS A 326 12.68 18.59 11.74
C LYS A 326 12.94 17.52 12.80
N ALA A 327 12.15 17.54 13.86
CA ALA A 327 12.19 16.50 14.89
C ALA A 327 11.78 15.12 14.30
N ASP A 328 12.22 14.03 14.94
CA ASP A 328 11.97 12.66 14.45
C ASP A 328 10.50 12.31 14.29
N ASN A 329 9.64 12.87 15.13
CA ASN A 329 8.20 12.67 15.10
C ASN A 329 7.46 13.58 14.11
N TYR A 330 8.13 14.50 13.42
CA TYR A 330 7.48 15.38 12.46
C TYR A 330 7.05 14.61 11.21
N ARG A 331 5.79 14.80 10.80
CA ARG A 331 5.21 14.28 9.55
C ARG A 331 4.88 15.46 8.62
N TYR A 332 5.38 15.42 7.39
CA TYR A 332 5.15 16.45 6.36
C TYR A 332 3.72 16.42 5.82
#